data_c77ef03dc56d24cc76c362692150784a
#
_entry.id   c77ef03dc56d24cc76c362692150784a
#
_cell.length_a   1.000
_cell.length_b   1.000
_cell.length_c   1.000
_cell.angle_alpha   90.00
_cell.angle_beta   90.00
_cell.angle_gamma   90.00
#
_symmetry.space_group_name_H-M   'P 1'
#
loop_
_entity.id
_entity.type
_entity.pdbx_description
1 polymer ?
#
loop_
_entity_poly.entity_id
_entity_poly.type
_entity_poly.pdbx_seq_one_letter_code
_entity_poly.pdbx_strand_id
1 'polypeptide(L)'
;ICTNAAQQLSQFPKAYATPNPIERADVVAKSDVILYAMLDQLSAVALPSDANEASNITEWLGDWRTYVGDREAYATALRSDPNARFYVSVKDRQQISKPIDFFATMNKMYNCVTPDDTE
;
A
#
# COMPACT_ATOMS: atom_id res chain seq x y z
N ILE A 1 9.22 4.80 10.34
CA ILE A 1 8.54 5.33 9.14
C ILE A 1 7.17 4.66 8.97
N CYS A 2 7.14 3.34 8.86
CA CYS A 2 5.88 2.61 8.67
C CYS A 2 4.94 2.72 9.88
N THR A 3 5.46 2.72 11.11
CA THR A 3 4.65 2.88 12.31
C THR A 3 3.88 4.19 12.30
N ASN A 4 4.54 5.28 11.91
CA ASN A 4 3.91 6.58 11.82
C ASN A 4 2.81 6.59 10.75
N ALA A 5 3.09 6.02 9.57
CA ALA A 5 2.10 5.89 8.51
C ALA A 5 0.89 5.04 8.97
N ALA A 6 1.14 3.92 9.64
CA ALA A 6 0.08 3.06 10.15
C ALA A 6 -0.81 3.79 11.16
N GLN A 7 -0.22 4.62 12.03
CA GLN A 7 -1.00 5.44 12.96
C GLN A 7 -1.86 6.46 12.23
N GLN A 8 -1.34 7.12 11.20
CA GLN A 8 -2.11 8.07 10.41
C GLN A 8 -3.25 7.37 9.67
N LEU A 9 -2.98 6.20 9.07
CA LEU A 9 -4.01 5.41 8.39
C LEU A 9 -5.12 4.97 9.32
N SER A 10 -4.80 4.67 10.58
CA SER A 10 -5.79 4.24 11.57
C SER A 10 -6.83 5.33 11.89
N GLN A 11 -6.57 6.59 11.54
CA GLN A 11 -7.52 7.70 11.73
C GLN A 11 -8.65 7.68 10.69
N PHE A 12 -8.50 6.94 9.60
CA PHE A 12 -9.52 6.86 8.55
C PHE A 12 -10.44 5.67 8.78
N PRO A 13 -11.73 5.79 8.39
CA PRO A 13 -12.65 4.66 8.45
C PRO A 13 -12.25 3.59 7.42
N LYS A 14 -12.56 2.34 7.73
CA LYS A 14 -12.35 1.21 6.82
C LYS A 14 -13.46 1.18 5.77
N ALA A 15 -13.25 0.42 4.68
CA ALA A 15 -14.18 0.35 3.56
C ALA A 15 -15.60 -0.05 3.99
N TYR A 16 -15.73 -1.00 4.92
CA TYR A 16 -17.04 -1.42 5.41
C TYR A 16 -17.79 -0.32 6.18
N ALA A 17 -17.07 0.68 6.70
CA ALA A 17 -17.63 1.82 7.42
C ALA A 17 -17.89 3.03 6.51
N THR A 18 -17.59 2.93 5.21
CA THR A 18 -17.80 3.97 4.21
C THR A 18 -18.58 3.40 3.02
N PRO A 19 -19.91 3.16 3.19
CA PRO A 19 -20.71 2.55 2.12
C PRO A 19 -20.91 3.47 0.90
N ASN A 20 -20.81 4.80 1.08
CA ASN A 20 -20.92 5.74 -0.03
C ASN A 20 -19.64 5.64 -0.89
N PRO A 21 -19.76 5.34 -2.22
CA PRO A 21 -18.60 5.13 -3.08
C PRO A 21 -17.70 6.35 -3.21
N ILE A 22 -18.27 7.56 -3.25
CA ILE A 22 -17.48 8.80 -3.37
C ILE A 22 -16.70 9.06 -2.09
N GLU A 23 -17.32 8.88 -0.93
CA GLU A 23 -16.63 9.00 0.36
C GLU A 23 -15.51 7.97 0.48
N ARG A 24 -15.77 6.73 0.05
CA ARG A 24 -14.74 5.68 0.04
C ARG A 24 -13.59 6.05 -0.87
N ALA A 25 -13.87 6.56 -2.07
CA ALA A 25 -12.85 7.04 -2.99
C ALA A 25 -11.99 8.14 -2.36
N ASP A 26 -12.62 9.10 -1.66
CA ASP A 26 -11.91 10.17 -0.97
C ASP A 26 -11.01 9.63 0.14
N VAL A 27 -11.49 8.69 0.93
CA VAL A 27 -10.71 8.07 2.00
C VAL A 27 -9.51 7.31 1.43
N VAL A 28 -9.71 6.50 0.39
CA VAL A 28 -8.62 5.76 -0.26
C VAL A 28 -7.60 6.73 -0.84
N ALA A 29 -8.04 7.77 -1.53
CA ALA A 29 -7.14 8.76 -2.12
C ALA A 29 -6.29 9.48 -1.05
N LYS A 30 -6.89 9.87 0.07
CA LYS A 30 -6.16 10.50 1.18
C LYS A 30 -5.19 9.53 1.84
N SER A 31 -5.59 8.28 2.01
CA SER A 31 -4.72 7.22 2.54
C SER A 31 -3.52 6.99 1.63
N ASP A 32 -3.72 7.04 0.32
CA ASP A 32 -2.64 6.84 -0.66
C ASP A 32 -1.60 7.95 -0.59
N VAL A 33 -1.98 9.19 -0.29
CA VAL A 33 -1.03 10.28 -0.05
C VAL A 33 -0.09 9.91 1.11
N ILE A 34 -0.63 9.35 2.19
CA ILE A 34 0.17 8.89 3.34
C ILE A 34 1.11 7.76 2.92
N LEU A 35 0.62 6.81 2.15
CA LEU A 35 1.42 5.68 1.67
C LEU A 35 2.55 6.12 0.74
N TYR A 36 2.30 7.05 -0.18
CA TYR A 36 3.35 7.59 -1.03
C TYR A 36 4.40 8.35 -0.21
N ALA A 37 3.99 9.13 0.77
CA ALA A 37 4.93 9.82 1.67
C ALA A 37 5.79 8.81 2.44
N MET A 38 5.20 7.71 2.92
CA MET A 38 5.93 6.60 3.55
C MET A 38 6.96 6.02 2.59
N LEU A 39 6.58 5.73 1.35
CA LEU A 39 7.48 5.16 0.35
C LEU A 39 8.61 6.11 0.00
N ASP A 40 8.33 7.41 -0.09
CA ASP A 40 9.36 8.43 -0.33
C ASP A 40 10.37 8.47 0.82
N GLN A 41 9.90 8.40 2.07
CA GLN A 41 10.77 8.34 3.24
C GLN A 41 11.61 7.07 3.26
N LEU A 42 11.02 5.91 2.96
CA LEU A 42 11.74 4.64 2.87
C LEU A 42 12.79 4.67 1.76
N SER A 43 12.46 5.26 0.63
CA SER A 43 13.38 5.37 -0.51
C SER A 43 14.59 6.28 -0.22
N ALA A 44 14.45 7.19 0.75
CA ALA A 44 15.52 8.10 1.16
C ALA A 44 16.49 7.46 2.16
N VAL A 45 16.15 6.32 2.75
CA VAL A 45 17.04 5.59 3.65
C VAL A 45 18.16 4.95 2.83
N ALA A 46 19.40 5.07 3.32
CA ALA A 46 20.56 4.49 2.65
C ALA A 46 20.40 2.97 2.50
N LEU A 47 20.66 2.47 1.30
CA LEU A 47 20.65 1.03 1.04
C LEU A 47 21.84 0.36 1.73
N PRO A 48 21.70 -0.94 2.13
CA PRO A 48 22.83 -1.71 2.65
C PRO A 48 23.90 -1.88 1.56
N SER A 49 25.14 -2.14 2.00
CA SER A 49 26.28 -2.32 1.09
C SER A 49 26.21 -3.65 0.32
N ASP A 50 25.50 -4.65 0.83
CA ASP A 50 25.32 -5.92 0.13
C ASP A 50 24.41 -5.72 -1.07
N ALA A 51 24.88 -6.11 -2.27
CA ALA A 51 24.16 -5.88 -3.52
C ALA A 51 22.84 -6.64 -3.59
N ASN A 52 22.79 -7.86 -3.03
CA ASN A 52 21.57 -8.66 -3.03
C ASN A 52 20.52 -8.06 -2.09
N GLU A 53 20.91 -7.63 -0.91
CA GLU A 53 20.01 -6.97 0.04
C GLU A 53 19.48 -5.66 -0.54
N ALA A 54 20.34 -4.85 -1.13
CA ALA A 54 19.94 -3.59 -1.77
C ALA A 54 18.94 -3.83 -2.90
N SER A 55 19.18 -4.86 -3.73
CA SER A 55 18.28 -5.24 -4.82
C SER A 55 16.93 -5.69 -4.30
N ASN A 56 16.89 -6.48 -3.24
CA ASN A 56 15.65 -6.96 -2.64
C ASN A 56 14.81 -5.82 -2.07
N ILE A 57 15.45 -4.84 -1.44
CA ILE A 57 14.76 -3.65 -0.91
C ILE A 57 14.20 -2.82 -2.06
N THR A 58 14.97 -2.60 -3.11
CA THR A 58 14.53 -1.85 -4.29
C THR A 58 13.32 -2.52 -4.95
N GLU A 59 13.35 -3.84 -5.08
CA GLU A 59 12.22 -4.62 -5.61
C GLU A 59 10.99 -4.51 -4.71
N TRP A 60 11.16 -4.61 -3.41
CA TRP A 60 10.08 -4.46 -2.43
C TRP A 60 9.41 -3.08 -2.51
N LEU A 61 10.21 -2.02 -2.61
CA LEU A 61 9.67 -0.67 -2.78
C LEU A 61 8.92 -0.52 -4.11
N GLY A 62 9.41 -1.15 -5.17
CA GLY A 62 8.73 -1.17 -6.47
C GLY A 62 7.38 -1.89 -6.39
N ASP A 63 7.33 -3.02 -5.70
CA ASP A 63 6.09 -3.76 -5.46
C ASP A 63 5.07 -2.91 -4.67
N TRP A 64 5.54 -2.21 -3.65
CA TRP A 64 4.71 -1.27 -2.89
C TRP A 64 4.12 -0.17 -3.78
N ARG A 65 4.92 0.42 -4.66
CA ARG A 65 4.43 1.47 -5.56
C ARG A 65 3.37 0.95 -6.52
N THR A 66 3.54 -0.26 -7.01
CA THR A 66 2.52 -0.94 -7.82
C THR A 66 1.24 -1.13 -7.02
N TYR A 67 1.34 -1.59 -5.80
CA TYR A 67 0.18 -1.80 -4.93
C TYR A 67 -0.57 -0.48 -4.66
N VAL A 68 0.12 0.61 -4.35
CA VAL A 68 -0.53 1.91 -4.14
C VAL A 68 -1.17 2.41 -5.44
N GLY A 69 -0.54 2.16 -6.58
CA GLY A 69 -1.14 2.44 -7.90
C GLY A 69 -2.46 1.70 -8.12
N ASP A 70 -2.55 0.44 -7.67
CA ASP A 70 -3.81 -0.33 -7.70
C ASP A 70 -4.88 0.34 -6.84
N ARG A 71 -4.52 0.86 -5.68
CA ARG A 71 -5.43 1.59 -4.79
C ARG A 71 -5.92 2.89 -5.45
N GLU A 72 -5.06 3.62 -6.12
CA GLU A 72 -5.45 4.82 -6.87
C GLU A 72 -6.42 4.49 -7.99
N ALA A 73 -6.17 3.41 -8.72
CA ALA A 73 -7.08 2.94 -9.77
C ALA A 73 -8.45 2.59 -9.19
N TYR A 74 -8.48 1.97 -8.02
CA TYR A 74 -9.72 1.68 -7.32
C TYR A 74 -10.48 2.95 -6.95
N ALA A 75 -9.81 3.94 -6.37
CA ALA A 75 -10.43 5.21 -6.00
C ALA A 75 -11.01 5.92 -7.24
N THR A 76 -10.27 5.92 -8.34
CA THR A 76 -10.73 6.51 -9.61
C THR A 76 -11.96 5.78 -10.14
N ALA A 77 -11.95 4.45 -10.13
CA ALA A 77 -13.07 3.63 -10.59
C ALA A 77 -14.32 3.85 -9.75
N LEU A 78 -14.20 3.99 -8.43
CA LEU A 78 -15.32 4.24 -7.53
C LEU A 78 -16.06 5.55 -7.85
N ARG A 79 -15.38 6.54 -8.40
CA ARG A 79 -16.00 7.84 -8.72
C ARG A 79 -16.98 7.75 -9.89
N SER A 80 -16.82 6.75 -10.76
CA SER A 80 -17.69 6.53 -11.92
C SER A 80 -18.51 5.24 -11.85
N ASP A 81 -18.15 4.31 -10.98
CA ASP A 81 -18.82 3.01 -10.81
C ASP A 81 -18.94 2.68 -9.32
N PRO A 82 -20.16 2.79 -8.75
CA PRO A 82 -20.35 2.50 -7.32
C PRO A 82 -20.10 1.02 -6.97
N ASN A 83 -20.05 0.13 -7.96
CA ASN A 83 -19.79 -1.30 -7.77
C ASN A 83 -18.33 -1.67 -8.06
N ALA A 84 -17.46 -0.70 -8.28
CA ALA A 84 -16.04 -0.96 -8.53
C ALA A 84 -15.42 -1.78 -7.40
N ARG A 85 -14.53 -2.69 -7.78
CA ARG A 85 -13.82 -3.56 -6.83
C ARG A 85 -12.34 -3.22 -6.84
N PHE A 86 -11.69 -3.47 -5.72
CA PHE A 86 -10.26 -3.33 -5.61
C PHE A 86 -9.58 -4.56 -6.22
N TYR A 87 -8.85 -4.34 -7.32
CA TYR A 87 -8.06 -5.39 -7.97
C TYR A 87 -6.59 -5.17 -7.66
N VAL A 88 -5.97 -6.18 -7.04
CA VAL A 88 -4.55 -6.17 -6.72
C VAL A 88 -3.78 -6.80 -7.87
N SER A 89 -2.72 -6.13 -8.33
CA SER A 89 -1.83 -6.66 -9.36
C SER A 89 -1.27 -8.02 -8.96
N VAL A 90 -1.00 -8.87 -9.96
CA VAL A 90 -0.47 -10.22 -9.76
C VAL A 90 1.01 -10.21 -10.10
N LYS A 91 1.82 -10.80 -9.21
CA LYS A 91 3.25 -11.03 -9.40
C LYS A 91 3.56 -12.48 -9.01
N ASP A 92 4.22 -13.20 -9.90
CA ASP A 92 4.59 -14.61 -9.67
C ASP A 92 3.39 -15.47 -9.23
N ARG A 93 2.24 -15.30 -9.91
CA ARG A 93 0.99 -16.04 -9.71
C ARG A 93 0.29 -15.78 -8.39
N GLN A 94 0.65 -14.69 -7.68
CA GLN A 94 -0.04 -14.31 -6.45
C GLN A 94 -0.26 -12.79 -6.43
N GLN A 95 -1.19 -12.34 -5.60
CA GLN A 95 -1.40 -10.91 -5.42
C GLN A 95 -0.11 -10.26 -4.91
N ILE A 96 0.23 -9.10 -5.48
CA ILE A 96 1.50 -8.41 -5.17
C ILE A 96 1.63 -8.04 -3.68
N SER A 97 0.50 -7.92 -2.97
CA SER A 97 0.50 -7.73 -1.51
C SER A 97 1.20 -8.87 -0.76
N LYS A 98 1.18 -10.08 -1.31
CA LYS A 98 1.81 -11.25 -0.65
C LYS A 98 3.32 -11.12 -0.54
N PRO A 99 4.08 -10.89 -1.62
CA PRO A 99 5.52 -10.67 -1.48
C PRO A 99 5.87 -9.41 -0.68
N ILE A 100 5.04 -8.35 -0.76
CA ILE A 100 5.24 -7.16 0.07
C ILE A 100 5.20 -7.53 1.55
N ASP A 101 4.14 -8.21 1.97
CA ASP A 101 3.91 -8.56 3.38
C ASP A 101 4.91 -9.60 3.86
N PHE A 102 5.26 -10.56 3.01
CA PHE A 102 6.26 -11.58 3.32
C PHE A 102 7.63 -10.94 3.60
N PHE A 103 8.10 -10.06 2.73
CA PHE A 103 9.38 -9.38 2.91
C PHE A 103 9.40 -8.56 4.20
N ALA A 104 8.35 -7.79 4.45
CA ALA A 104 8.23 -6.98 5.68
C ALA A 104 8.27 -7.86 6.92
N THR A 105 7.52 -8.95 6.94
CA THR A 105 7.44 -9.88 8.08
C THR A 105 8.78 -10.57 8.32
N MET A 106 9.43 -11.07 7.27
CA MET A 106 10.72 -11.74 7.37
C MET A 106 11.83 -10.82 7.87
N ASN A 107 11.71 -9.51 7.64
CA ASN A 107 12.65 -8.50 8.10
C ASN A 107 12.19 -7.79 9.38
N LYS A 108 11.15 -8.32 10.05
CA LYS A 108 10.60 -7.80 11.30
C LYS A 108 10.09 -6.37 11.20
N MET A 109 9.67 -5.96 10.01
CA MET A 109 9.05 -4.67 9.74
C MET A 109 7.52 -4.82 9.73
N TYR A 110 6.96 -5.23 10.86
CA TYR A 110 5.56 -5.65 10.95
C TYR A 110 4.55 -4.54 10.63
N ASN A 111 4.95 -3.28 10.76
CA ASN A 111 4.09 -2.15 10.40
C ASN A 111 4.24 -1.72 8.94
N CYS A 112 5.13 -2.38 8.18
CA CYS A 112 5.32 -2.15 6.75
C CYS A 112 4.54 -3.14 5.88
N VAL A 113 3.53 -3.79 6.43
CA VAL A 113 2.63 -4.65 5.66
C VAL A 113 1.53 -3.81 5.01
N THR A 114 0.91 -4.37 3.97
CA THR A 114 -0.18 -3.68 3.28
C THR A 114 -1.38 -3.49 4.20
N PRO A 115 -2.07 -2.33 4.13
CA PRO A 115 -3.23 -2.09 4.97
C PRO A 115 -4.43 -2.94 4.54
N ASP A 116 -5.30 -3.26 5.50
CA ASP A 116 -6.53 -4.03 5.27
C ASP A 116 -7.77 -3.12 5.17
N ASP A 117 -7.58 -1.87 4.83
CA ASP A 117 -8.61 -0.83 4.89
C ASP A 117 -9.55 -0.78 3.67
N THR A 118 -9.25 -1.56 2.63
CA THR A 118 -10.04 -1.62 1.40
C THR A 118 -10.97 -2.84 1.33
N GLU A 119 -10.95 -3.67 2.34
CA GLU A 119 -11.78 -4.88 2.43
C GLU A 119 -13.14 -4.65 3.07
#